data_56113eeccf7852242af168ef95d98f39
#
_entry.id   56113eeccf7852242af168ef95d98f39
#
_cell.length_a   1.000
_cell.length_b   1.000
_cell.length_c   1.000
_cell.angle_alpha   90.00
_cell.angle_beta   90.00
_cell.angle_gamma   90.00
#
_symmetry.space_group_name_H-M   'P 1'
#
loop_
_entity.id
_entity.type
_entity.pdbx_description
1 polymer ?
#
loop_
_entity_poly.entity_id
_entity_poly.type
_entity_poly.pdbx_seq_one_letter_code
_entity_poly.pdbx_strand_id
1 'polypeptide(L)'
;MKAIKKVLNNIFIDGLSGMALGLFSTLIIGTILKQIGDLMGGTYGTYLSAFAVVAQRLTGAGIGIGVAYKFRESTYVLLSAAAAGMIGAYASNLIAGTLLSDTGALVLSGPGEPLGAFVAAYVGITIGRLVAGKTKLDLLITPAITILSGGAVGILVGPGVSSFMTWLGNLVNWGTEQQPILMGIVVSVIMGMVLTLPISSAALGIILGLNGVAAGAATIGCCCQMIGFAVTSFKDNGVGGLFAQGIGTSMLQIPNITKRPLIWLPPTLASAILGPIAIIGPFHMTNNATGSGMGTSGLVGQIMTYQTMVATESPVLVILKIVVFHFLLPGLLSYVIYRGMRNMGYIKDGQMKLSV
;
A
#
# COMPACT_ATOMS: atom_id res chain seq x y z
N MET A 1 -1.78 -15.82 -28.24
CA MET A 1 -2.67 -14.95 -27.47
C MET A 1 -3.22 -15.59 -26.18
N LYS A 2 -3.79 -16.81 -26.18
CA LYS A 2 -4.33 -17.46 -24.95
C LYS A 2 -3.29 -17.65 -23.83
N ALA A 3 -2.05 -18.06 -24.15
CA ALA A 3 -0.98 -18.26 -23.16
C ALA A 3 -0.54 -16.95 -22.49
N ILE A 4 -0.33 -15.89 -23.26
CA ILE A 4 0.03 -14.56 -22.74
C ILE A 4 -1.08 -14.01 -21.82
N LYS A 5 -2.35 -14.15 -22.23
CA LYS A 5 -3.50 -13.74 -21.41
C LYS A 5 -3.57 -14.52 -20.09
N LYS A 6 -3.21 -15.82 -20.10
CA LYS A 6 -3.15 -16.64 -18.89
C LYS A 6 -2.05 -16.16 -17.95
N VAL A 7 -0.86 -15.86 -18.46
CA VAL A 7 0.26 -15.33 -17.66
C VAL A 7 -0.09 -13.97 -17.09
N LEU A 8 -0.65 -13.06 -17.89
CA LEU A 8 -1.08 -11.74 -17.40
C LEU A 8 -2.16 -11.85 -16.32
N ASN A 9 -3.14 -12.74 -16.50
CA ASN A 9 -4.15 -12.97 -15.46
C ASN A 9 -3.54 -13.51 -14.17
N ASN A 10 -2.61 -14.46 -14.26
CA ASN A 10 -1.92 -14.99 -13.09
C ASN A 10 -1.15 -13.89 -12.32
N ILE A 11 -0.45 -13.01 -13.05
CA ILE A 11 0.30 -11.90 -12.41
C ILE A 11 -0.66 -10.86 -11.84
N PHE A 12 -1.51 -10.27 -12.70
CA PHE A 12 -2.27 -9.06 -12.37
C PHE A 12 -3.58 -9.31 -11.62
N ILE A 13 -4.05 -10.55 -11.53
CA ILE A 13 -5.28 -10.88 -10.82
C ILE A 13 -4.95 -11.74 -9.60
N ASP A 14 -4.47 -12.98 -9.83
CA ASP A 14 -4.25 -13.92 -8.74
C ASP A 14 -3.03 -13.52 -7.89
N GLY A 15 -1.93 -13.15 -8.54
CA GLY A 15 -0.70 -12.70 -7.88
C GLY A 15 -0.91 -11.45 -7.05
N LEU A 16 -1.50 -10.40 -7.64
CA LEU A 16 -1.78 -9.16 -6.89
C LEU A 16 -2.85 -9.33 -5.81
N SER A 17 -3.83 -10.23 -5.99
CA SER A 17 -4.77 -10.60 -4.92
C SER A 17 -4.05 -11.30 -3.76
N GLY A 18 -3.12 -12.21 -4.04
CA GLY A 18 -2.27 -12.86 -3.04
C GLY A 18 -1.37 -11.87 -2.31
N MET A 19 -0.75 -10.97 -3.05
CA MET A 19 0.04 -9.87 -2.49
C MET A 19 -0.79 -9.00 -1.53
N ALA A 20 -2.00 -8.60 -1.93
CA ALA A 20 -2.89 -7.78 -1.12
C ALA A 20 -3.29 -8.48 0.18
N LEU A 21 -3.55 -9.81 0.17
CA LEU A 21 -3.79 -10.61 1.37
C LEU A 21 -2.60 -10.58 2.32
N GLY A 22 -1.39 -10.78 1.82
CA GLY A 22 -0.16 -10.73 2.60
C GLY A 22 0.07 -9.37 3.23
N LEU A 23 -0.06 -8.29 2.44
CA LEU A 23 0.03 -6.90 2.91
C LEU A 23 -0.98 -6.60 4.00
N PHE A 24 -2.24 -6.99 3.81
CA PHE A 24 -3.29 -6.75 4.80
C PHE A 24 -2.98 -7.43 6.12
N SER A 25 -2.62 -8.72 6.06
CA SER A 25 -2.40 -9.55 7.26
C SER A 25 -1.15 -9.14 8.07
N THR A 26 -0.18 -8.48 7.45
CA THR A 26 1.09 -8.09 8.08
C THR A 26 1.20 -6.59 8.26
N LEU A 27 1.35 -5.84 7.17
CA LEU A 27 1.59 -4.40 7.21
C LEU A 27 0.40 -3.63 7.79
N ILE A 28 -0.81 -3.89 7.28
CA ILE A 28 -1.98 -3.09 7.66
C ILE A 28 -2.41 -3.40 9.09
N ILE A 29 -2.55 -4.67 9.43
CA ILE A 29 -2.88 -5.08 10.82
C ILE A 29 -1.77 -4.62 11.77
N GLY A 30 -0.48 -4.77 11.40
CA GLY A 30 0.64 -4.25 12.16
C GLY A 30 0.55 -2.74 12.38
N THR A 31 0.16 -1.97 11.35
CA THR A 31 -0.01 -0.52 11.48
C THR A 31 -1.15 -0.16 12.44
N ILE A 32 -2.28 -0.85 12.37
CA ILE A 32 -3.41 -0.64 13.30
C ILE A 32 -3.00 -0.96 14.74
N LEU A 33 -2.36 -2.12 14.96
CA LEU A 33 -1.87 -2.53 16.28
C LEU A 33 -0.86 -1.54 16.84
N LYS A 34 0.03 -1.00 16.00
CA LYS A 34 0.99 0.02 16.40
C LYS A 34 0.30 1.28 16.91
N GLN A 35 -0.71 1.78 16.18
CA GLN A 35 -1.47 2.96 16.61
C GLN A 35 -2.19 2.72 17.95
N ILE A 36 -2.80 1.55 18.13
CA ILE A 36 -3.43 1.19 19.40
C ILE A 36 -2.39 1.15 20.52
N GLY A 37 -1.22 0.54 20.29
CA GLY A 37 -0.15 0.47 21.28
C GLY A 37 0.39 1.85 21.67
N ASP A 38 0.61 2.72 20.68
CA ASP A 38 1.10 4.08 20.88
C ASP A 38 0.06 4.94 21.67
N LEU A 39 -1.24 4.73 21.40
CA LEU A 39 -2.33 5.41 22.14
C LEU A 39 -2.52 4.87 23.56
N MET A 40 -2.35 3.57 23.79
CA MET A 40 -2.44 2.96 25.11
C MET A 40 -1.34 3.44 26.05
N GLY A 41 -0.10 3.59 25.52
CA GLY A 41 1.07 3.95 26.32
C GLY A 41 1.43 2.89 27.38
N GLY A 42 2.39 3.21 28.23
CA GLY A 42 2.84 2.34 29.31
C GLY A 42 3.40 1.00 28.83
N THR A 43 3.59 0.04 29.75
CA THR A 43 4.23 -1.26 29.46
C THR A 43 3.46 -2.09 28.45
N TYR A 44 2.14 -2.15 28.56
CA TYR A 44 1.30 -2.93 27.63
C TYR A 44 1.26 -2.32 26.24
N GLY A 45 1.21 -0.98 26.14
CA GLY A 45 1.31 -0.29 24.86
C GLY A 45 2.66 -0.55 24.17
N THR A 46 3.76 -0.58 24.92
CA THR A 46 5.09 -0.92 24.41
C THR A 46 5.15 -2.34 23.84
N TYR A 47 4.58 -3.33 24.55
CA TYR A 47 4.52 -4.70 24.03
C TYR A 47 3.67 -4.79 22.75
N LEU A 48 2.51 -4.14 22.72
CA LEU A 48 1.65 -4.14 21.54
C LEU A 48 2.33 -3.48 20.34
N SER A 49 3.02 -2.35 20.56
CA SER A 49 3.82 -1.68 19.52
C SER A 49 4.99 -2.57 19.03
N ALA A 50 5.62 -3.34 19.92
CA ALA A 50 6.66 -4.30 19.54
C ALA A 50 6.10 -5.42 18.65
N PHE A 51 4.95 -6.03 19.00
CA PHE A 51 4.26 -7.03 18.18
C PHE A 51 3.91 -6.47 16.80
N ALA A 52 3.42 -5.24 16.77
CA ALA A 52 3.09 -4.52 15.54
C ALA A 52 4.30 -4.34 14.62
N VAL A 53 5.45 -3.92 15.18
CA VAL A 53 6.70 -3.76 14.42
C VAL A 53 7.16 -5.08 13.83
N VAL A 54 7.08 -6.19 14.57
CA VAL A 54 7.40 -7.54 14.04
C VAL A 54 6.48 -7.87 12.87
N ALA A 55 5.17 -7.66 13.00
CA ALA A 55 4.21 -7.93 11.93
C ALA A 55 4.51 -7.09 10.67
N GLN A 56 4.79 -5.79 10.83
CA GLN A 56 5.13 -4.90 9.71
C GLN A 56 6.41 -5.33 8.99
N ARG A 57 7.44 -5.74 9.73
CA ARG A 57 8.72 -6.16 9.13
C ARG A 57 8.63 -7.48 8.39
N LEU A 58 7.64 -8.32 8.70
CA LEU A 58 7.35 -9.56 7.99
C LEU A 58 6.49 -9.37 6.72
N THR A 59 6.29 -8.16 6.26
CA THR A 59 5.46 -7.86 5.07
C THR A 59 5.90 -8.65 3.84
N GLY A 60 7.21 -8.72 3.57
CA GLY A 60 7.74 -9.52 2.46
C GLY A 60 7.38 -11.00 2.55
N ALA A 61 7.44 -11.58 3.76
CA ALA A 61 7.03 -12.96 3.99
C ALA A 61 5.53 -13.15 3.78
N GLY A 62 4.72 -12.23 4.30
CA GLY A 62 3.26 -12.23 4.09
C GLY A 62 2.88 -12.19 2.61
N ILE A 63 3.55 -11.35 1.81
CA ILE A 63 3.36 -11.27 0.37
C ILE A 63 3.71 -12.62 -0.29
N GLY A 64 4.87 -13.20 0.02
CA GLY A 64 5.30 -14.48 -0.54
C GLY A 64 4.31 -15.61 -0.25
N ILE A 65 3.89 -15.74 1.01
CA ILE A 65 2.88 -16.72 1.43
C ILE A 65 1.54 -16.46 0.73
N GLY A 66 1.07 -15.22 0.70
CA GLY A 66 -0.21 -14.86 0.10
C GLY A 66 -0.28 -15.18 -1.39
N VAL A 67 0.79 -14.93 -2.15
CA VAL A 67 0.88 -15.27 -3.57
C VAL A 67 0.89 -16.79 -3.77
N ALA A 68 1.72 -17.53 -3.01
CA ALA A 68 1.79 -18.98 -3.10
C ALA A 68 0.45 -19.65 -2.71
N TYR A 69 -0.23 -19.11 -1.70
CA TYR A 69 -1.56 -19.55 -1.28
C TYR A 69 -2.61 -19.39 -2.40
N LYS A 70 -2.65 -18.21 -3.06
CA LYS A 70 -3.58 -17.97 -4.19
C LYS A 70 -3.28 -18.89 -5.38
N PHE A 71 -2.05 -19.25 -5.59
CA PHE A 71 -1.65 -20.19 -6.64
C PHE A 71 -1.84 -21.66 -6.25
N ARG A 72 -2.26 -21.93 -4.99
CA ARG A 72 -2.45 -23.28 -4.45
C ARG A 72 -1.19 -24.14 -4.56
N GLU A 73 -0.06 -23.56 -4.22
CA GLU A 73 1.23 -24.21 -4.31
C GLU A 73 1.44 -25.24 -3.19
N SER A 74 2.41 -26.14 -3.38
CA SER A 74 2.79 -27.13 -2.36
C SER A 74 3.32 -26.42 -1.10
N THR A 75 3.26 -27.12 0.05
CA THR A 75 3.70 -26.60 1.34
C THR A 75 5.14 -26.09 1.28
N TYR A 76 6.05 -26.80 0.59
CA TYR A 76 7.44 -26.41 0.50
C TYR A 76 7.62 -25.11 -0.32
N VAL A 77 6.92 -24.97 -1.43
CA VAL A 77 6.93 -23.73 -2.22
C VAL A 77 6.33 -22.58 -1.41
N LEU A 78 5.21 -22.81 -0.72
CA LEU A 78 4.52 -21.78 0.07
C LEU A 78 5.43 -21.25 1.19
N LEU A 79 6.06 -22.13 1.97
CA LEU A 79 6.93 -21.72 3.07
C LEU A 79 8.20 -21.03 2.58
N SER A 80 8.81 -21.53 1.51
CA SER A 80 10.03 -20.93 0.95
C SER A 80 9.76 -19.61 0.19
N ALA A 81 8.55 -19.41 -0.32
CA ALA A 81 8.12 -18.15 -0.89
C ALA A 81 8.15 -17.00 0.14
N ALA A 82 7.96 -17.30 1.43
CA ALA A 82 8.14 -16.32 2.50
C ALA A 82 9.57 -15.74 2.51
N ALA A 83 10.58 -16.60 2.44
CA ALA A 83 11.97 -16.18 2.40
C ALA A 83 12.30 -15.42 1.10
N ALA A 84 11.84 -15.91 -0.05
CA ALA A 84 12.00 -15.23 -1.34
C ALA A 84 11.37 -13.81 -1.32
N GLY A 85 10.17 -13.68 -0.76
CA GLY A 85 9.49 -12.38 -0.58
C GLY A 85 10.25 -11.44 0.35
N MET A 86 10.81 -11.94 1.45
CA MET A 86 11.66 -11.14 2.36
C MET A 86 12.92 -10.64 1.65
N ILE A 87 13.63 -11.50 0.91
CA ILE A 87 14.82 -11.10 0.16
C ILE A 87 14.46 -10.00 -0.85
N GLY A 88 13.36 -10.17 -1.58
CA GLY A 88 12.88 -9.17 -2.54
C GLY A 88 12.47 -7.85 -1.89
N ALA A 89 11.84 -7.90 -0.71
CA ALA A 89 11.44 -6.71 0.05
C ALA A 89 12.63 -5.84 0.47
N TYR A 90 13.75 -6.47 0.77
CA TYR A 90 14.97 -5.81 1.26
C TYR A 90 16.14 -5.88 0.26
N ALA A 91 15.86 -6.15 -1.02
CA ALA A 91 16.89 -6.30 -2.03
C ALA A 91 17.80 -5.06 -2.16
N SER A 92 17.26 -3.86 -2.08
CA SER A 92 18.05 -2.61 -2.09
C SER A 92 18.97 -2.51 -0.87
N ASN A 93 18.51 -2.91 0.31
CA ASN A 93 19.33 -2.94 1.53
C ASN A 93 20.45 -4.01 1.44
N LEU A 94 20.13 -5.16 0.82
CA LEU A 94 21.11 -6.22 0.60
C LEU A 94 22.23 -5.75 -0.35
N ILE A 95 21.87 -5.10 -1.47
CA ILE A 95 22.83 -4.55 -2.45
C ILE A 95 23.69 -3.43 -1.81
N ALA A 96 23.07 -2.58 -0.98
CA ALA A 96 23.76 -1.51 -0.27
C ALA A 96 24.62 -1.99 0.90
N GLY A 97 24.60 -3.29 1.24
CA GLY A 97 25.33 -3.84 2.38
C GLY A 97 24.76 -3.44 3.75
N THR A 98 23.55 -2.88 3.81
CA THR A 98 22.92 -2.40 5.07
C THR A 98 21.94 -3.39 5.69
N LEU A 99 21.73 -4.56 5.04
CA LEU A 99 20.85 -5.60 5.56
C LEU A 99 21.45 -6.37 6.74
N LEU A 100 22.75 -6.48 6.80
CA LEU A 100 23.47 -7.10 7.91
C LEU A 100 24.30 -6.04 8.63
N SER A 101 24.27 -6.06 9.97
CA SER A 101 25.16 -5.24 10.79
C SER A 101 26.60 -5.81 10.77
N ASP A 102 27.55 -5.03 11.27
CA ASP A 102 28.95 -5.49 11.42
C ASP A 102 29.09 -6.75 12.30
N THR A 103 28.12 -6.98 13.18
CA THR A 103 28.04 -8.18 14.04
C THR A 103 27.28 -9.35 13.37
N GLY A 104 26.86 -9.21 12.11
CA GLY A 104 26.07 -10.21 11.37
C GLY A 104 24.59 -10.27 11.76
N ALA A 105 24.09 -9.34 12.58
CA ALA A 105 22.67 -9.28 12.91
C ALA A 105 21.85 -8.73 11.73
N LEU A 106 20.67 -9.32 11.51
CA LEU A 106 19.74 -8.88 10.45
C LEU A 106 19.07 -7.55 10.85
N VAL A 107 19.27 -6.53 10.02
CA VAL A 107 18.71 -5.18 10.22
C VAL A 107 17.58 -4.94 9.21
N LEU A 108 16.35 -5.10 9.66
CA LEU A 108 15.15 -4.84 8.84
C LEU A 108 14.68 -3.40 9.07
N SER A 109 14.96 -2.50 8.13
CA SER A 109 14.53 -1.10 8.18
C SER A 109 13.14 -0.95 7.57
N GLY A 110 12.11 -0.76 8.41
CA GLY A 110 10.72 -0.64 7.96
C GLY A 110 10.13 -1.94 7.41
N PRO A 111 9.04 -1.87 6.64
CA PRO A 111 8.32 -3.04 6.12
C PRO A 111 8.95 -3.65 4.86
N GLY A 112 10.01 -3.05 4.33
CA GLY A 112 10.57 -3.39 3.03
C GLY A 112 9.74 -2.86 1.86
N GLU A 113 10.16 -3.18 0.63
CA GLU A 113 9.47 -2.72 -0.60
C GLU A 113 8.52 -3.81 -1.12
N PRO A 114 7.20 -3.55 -1.10
CA PRO A 114 6.20 -4.57 -1.47
C PRO A 114 6.29 -5.06 -2.91
N LEU A 115 6.64 -4.18 -3.87
CA LEU A 115 6.78 -4.57 -5.28
C LEU A 115 7.96 -5.51 -5.48
N GLY A 116 9.10 -5.22 -4.84
CA GLY A 116 10.27 -6.10 -4.86
C GLY A 116 9.97 -7.47 -4.25
N ALA A 117 9.25 -7.48 -3.11
CA ALA A 117 8.78 -8.70 -2.48
C ALA A 117 7.89 -9.55 -3.43
N PHE A 118 6.95 -8.91 -4.10
CA PHE A 118 6.03 -9.57 -5.03
C PHE A 118 6.76 -10.20 -6.20
N VAL A 119 7.66 -9.45 -6.86
CA VAL A 119 8.39 -9.96 -8.03
C VAL A 119 9.30 -11.14 -7.67
N ALA A 120 10.04 -11.02 -6.57
CA ALA A 120 10.91 -12.09 -6.09
C ALA A 120 10.11 -13.35 -5.71
N ALA A 121 9.03 -13.19 -4.95
CA ALA A 121 8.15 -14.29 -4.58
C ALA A 121 7.51 -14.95 -5.82
N TYR A 122 6.96 -14.15 -6.73
CA TYR A 122 6.31 -14.66 -7.95
C TYR A 122 7.25 -15.53 -8.79
N VAL A 123 8.49 -15.07 -9.02
CA VAL A 123 9.47 -15.84 -9.79
C VAL A 123 9.95 -17.05 -9.01
N GLY A 124 10.25 -16.90 -7.70
CA GLY A 124 10.62 -18.02 -6.85
C GLY A 124 9.56 -19.12 -6.85
N ILE A 125 8.30 -18.77 -6.68
CA ILE A 125 7.15 -19.70 -6.74
C ILE A 125 7.07 -20.37 -8.12
N THR A 126 7.19 -19.57 -9.20
CA THR A 126 7.05 -20.09 -10.58
C THR A 126 8.14 -21.11 -10.91
N ILE A 127 9.38 -20.89 -10.45
CA ILE A 127 10.49 -21.82 -10.66
C ILE A 127 10.39 -22.99 -9.66
N GLY A 128 10.10 -22.73 -8.39
CA GLY A 128 9.98 -23.75 -7.35
C GLY A 128 8.95 -24.83 -7.68
N ARG A 129 7.75 -24.45 -8.18
CA ARG A 129 6.73 -25.41 -8.60
C ARG A 129 7.16 -26.31 -9.76
N LEU A 130 8.14 -25.91 -10.59
CA LEU A 130 8.64 -26.76 -11.68
C LEU A 130 9.41 -27.97 -11.16
N VAL A 131 9.93 -27.91 -9.93
CA VAL A 131 10.71 -28.99 -9.30
C VAL A 131 9.96 -29.68 -8.19
N ALA A 132 8.96 -29.04 -7.59
CA ALA A 132 8.18 -29.55 -6.48
C ALA A 132 7.56 -30.92 -6.79
N GLY A 133 7.78 -31.89 -5.89
CA GLY A 133 7.26 -33.25 -6.00
C GLY A 133 7.92 -34.14 -7.08
N LYS A 134 9.00 -33.67 -7.73
CA LYS A 134 9.66 -34.41 -8.82
C LYS A 134 10.89 -35.23 -8.39
N THR A 135 11.37 -35.01 -7.17
CA THR A 135 12.57 -35.68 -6.69
C THR A 135 12.37 -36.31 -5.31
N LYS A 136 13.14 -37.34 -4.98
CA LYS A 136 13.15 -37.92 -3.63
C LYS A 136 13.72 -36.96 -2.57
N LEU A 137 14.40 -35.89 -3.00
CA LEU A 137 14.99 -34.85 -2.15
C LEU A 137 14.16 -33.56 -2.17
N ASP A 138 12.85 -33.66 -2.43
CA ASP A 138 11.94 -32.52 -2.56
C ASP A 138 11.99 -31.55 -1.38
N LEU A 139 12.13 -32.11 -0.18
CA LEU A 139 12.31 -31.34 1.07
C LEU A 139 13.49 -30.35 1.03
N LEU A 140 14.55 -30.65 0.29
CA LEU A 140 15.75 -29.81 0.18
C LEU A 140 15.76 -29.00 -1.11
N ILE A 141 15.43 -29.64 -2.24
CA ILE A 141 15.58 -29.05 -3.57
C ILE A 141 14.54 -27.95 -3.82
N THR A 142 13.29 -28.21 -3.48
CA THR A 142 12.20 -27.24 -3.74
C THR A 142 12.36 -25.95 -2.96
N PRO A 143 12.62 -25.94 -1.62
CA PRO A 143 12.89 -24.71 -0.91
C PRO A 143 14.15 -23.98 -1.41
N ALA A 144 15.24 -24.72 -1.64
CA ALA A 144 16.49 -24.10 -2.10
C ALA A 144 16.31 -23.39 -3.44
N ILE A 145 15.67 -24.04 -4.41
CA ILE A 145 15.43 -23.47 -5.75
C ILE A 145 14.48 -22.26 -5.64
N THR A 146 13.41 -22.36 -4.85
CA THR A 146 12.44 -21.25 -4.65
C THR A 146 13.15 -20.03 -4.06
N ILE A 147 13.96 -20.19 -3.02
CA ILE A 147 14.66 -19.10 -2.35
C ILE A 147 15.74 -18.51 -3.27
N LEU A 148 16.58 -19.34 -3.87
CA LEU A 148 17.68 -18.88 -4.71
C LEU A 148 17.19 -18.16 -5.96
N SER A 149 16.19 -18.71 -6.66
CA SER A 149 15.65 -18.07 -7.87
C SER A 149 14.89 -16.77 -7.54
N GLY A 150 14.09 -16.76 -6.47
CA GLY A 150 13.42 -15.55 -5.99
C GLY A 150 14.41 -14.49 -5.53
N GLY A 151 15.42 -14.88 -4.76
CA GLY A 151 16.47 -13.98 -4.27
C GLY A 151 17.30 -13.39 -5.41
N ALA A 152 17.73 -14.20 -6.38
CA ALA A 152 18.47 -13.72 -7.55
C ALA A 152 17.67 -12.68 -8.34
N VAL A 153 16.39 -12.93 -8.58
CA VAL A 153 15.52 -11.96 -9.28
C VAL A 153 15.26 -10.72 -8.41
N GLY A 154 15.09 -10.87 -7.10
CA GLY A 154 14.99 -9.75 -6.18
C GLY A 154 16.18 -8.79 -6.29
N ILE A 155 17.40 -9.32 -6.33
CA ILE A 155 18.64 -8.54 -6.50
C ILE A 155 18.67 -7.88 -7.89
N LEU A 156 18.29 -8.58 -8.95
CA LEU A 156 18.30 -8.03 -10.31
C LEU A 156 17.26 -6.91 -10.51
N VAL A 157 16.08 -7.05 -9.92
CA VAL A 157 14.97 -6.11 -10.07
C VAL A 157 15.02 -4.97 -9.05
N GLY A 158 15.66 -5.20 -7.90
CA GLY A 158 15.77 -4.21 -6.80
C GLY A 158 16.20 -2.81 -7.25
N PRO A 159 17.28 -2.65 -8.04
CA PRO A 159 17.71 -1.34 -8.55
C PRO A 159 16.66 -0.66 -9.44
N GLY A 160 15.95 -1.45 -10.27
CA GLY A 160 14.86 -0.94 -11.10
C GLY A 160 13.68 -0.42 -10.28
N VAL A 161 13.29 -1.16 -9.23
CA VAL A 161 12.24 -0.72 -8.26
C VAL A 161 12.68 0.56 -7.55
N SER A 162 13.93 0.61 -7.06
CA SER A 162 14.50 1.79 -6.40
C SER A 162 14.51 3.02 -7.35
N SER A 163 14.93 2.84 -8.60
CA SER A 163 14.92 3.90 -9.61
C SER A 163 13.51 4.40 -9.91
N PHE A 164 12.53 3.50 -9.98
CA PHE A 164 11.13 3.85 -10.16
C PHE A 164 10.58 4.66 -8.97
N MET A 165 10.92 4.27 -7.74
CA MET A 165 10.55 5.03 -6.54
C MET A 165 11.19 6.42 -6.52
N THR A 166 12.46 6.53 -6.92
CA THR A 166 13.15 7.83 -7.05
C THR A 166 12.48 8.70 -8.11
N TRP A 167 12.12 8.13 -9.26
CA TRP A 167 11.40 8.86 -10.31
C TRP A 167 10.03 9.38 -9.82
N LEU A 168 9.26 8.55 -9.12
CA LEU A 168 8.00 8.99 -8.49
C LEU A 168 8.25 10.10 -7.47
N GLY A 169 9.32 9.97 -6.68
CA GLY A 169 9.76 10.99 -5.74
C GLY A 169 10.01 12.32 -6.42
N ASN A 170 10.79 12.32 -7.50
CA ASN A 170 11.07 13.53 -8.26
C ASN A 170 9.81 14.17 -8.85
N LEU A 171 8.86 13.35 -9.29
CA LEU A 171 7.56 13.84 -9.80
C LEU A 171 6.73 14.52 -8.70
N VAL A 172 6.71 13.95 -7.49
CA VAL A 172 6.03 14.58 -6.34
C VAL A 172 6.74 15.86 -5.92
N ASN A 173 8.08 15.85 -5.83
CA ASN A 173 8.87 17.06 -5.53
C ASN A 173 8.61 18.17 -6.54
N TRP A 174 8.66 17.87 -7.83
CA TRP A 174 8.28 18.83 -8.86
C TRP A 174 6.87 19.40 -8.60
N GLY A 175 5.90 18.54 -8.20
CA GLY A 175 4.56 18.98 -7.83
C GLY A 175 4.55 19.96 -6.65
N THR A 176 5.42 19.78 -5.64
CA THR A 176 5.47 20.69 -4.47
C THR A 176 6.03 22.08 -4.78
N GLU A 177 6.77 22.23 -5.86
CA GLU A 177 7.33 23.50 -6.32
C GLU A 177 6.35 24.35 -7.14
N GLN A 178 5.20 23.79 -7.49
CA GLN A 178 4.19 24.46 -8.31
C GLN A 178 3.37 25.47 -7.50
N GLN A 179 2.58 26.28 -8.19
CA GLN A 179 1.58 27.14 -7.55
C GLN A 179 0.62 26.30 -6.68
N PRO A 180 0.09 26.84 -5.57
CA PRO A 180 -0.67 26.07 -4.59
C PRO A 180 -1.77 25.17 -5.17
N ILE A 181 -2.58 25.70 -6.10
CA ILE A 181 -3.67 24.93 -6.73
C ILE A 181 -3.12 23.72 -7.51
N LEU A 182 -2.10 23.97 -8.35
CA LEU A 182 -1.48 22.91 -9.15
C LEU A 182 -0.76 21.89 -8.26
N MET A 183 -0.03 22.37 -7.24
CA MET A 183 0.56 21.52 -6.21
C MET A 183 -0.48 20.63 -5.55
N GLY A 184 -1.61 21.21 -5.11
CA GLY A 184 -2.71 20.46 -4.50
C GLY A 184 -3.25 19.37 -5.39
N ILE A 185 -3.43 19.61 -6.69
CA ILE A 185 -3.88 18.61 -7.66
C ILE A 185 -2.82 17.51 -7.84
N VAL A 186 -1.60 17.90 -8.20
CA VAL A 186 -0.53 16.97 -8.58
C VAL A 186 -0.17 16.07 -7.40
N VAL A 187 0.11 16.66 -6.23
CA VAL A 187 0.53 15.90 -5.05
C VAL A 187 -0.58 14.98 -4.54
N SER A 188 -1.84 15.46 -4.46
CA SER A 188 -2.95 14.62 -3.99
C SER A 188 -3.25 13.46 -4.94
N VAL A 189 -3.26 13.71 -6.26
CA VAL A 189 -3.52 12.65 -7.25
C VAL A 189 -2.39 11.61 -7.24
N ILE A 190 -1.13 12.05 -7.33
CA ILE A 190 0.01 11.13 -7.41
C ILE A 190 0.10 10.31 -6.13
N MET A 191 0.11 10.94 -4.95
CA MET A 191 0.23 10.22 -3.68
C MET A 191 -0.96 9.30 -3.42
N GLY A 192 -2.17 9.72 -3.78
CA GLY A 192 -3.35 8.87 -3.72
C GLY A 192 -3.23 7.64 -4.63
N MET A 193 -2.82 7.81 -5.87
CA MET A 193 -2.59 6.69 -6.80
C MET A 193 -1.47 5.77 -6.31
N VAL A 194 -0.36 6.33 -5.81
CA VAL A 194 0.77 5.59 -5.24
C VAL A 194 0.32 4.71 -4.08
N LEU A 195 -0.54 5.23 -3.18
CA LEU A 195 -1.08 4.43 -2.07
C LEU A 195 -1.92 3.24 -2.56
N THR A 196 -2.60 3.37 -3.68
CA THR A 196 -3.40 2.26 -4.25
C THR A 196 -2.52 1.27 -4.99
N LEU A 197 -1.38 1.69 -5.54
CA LEU A 197 -0.42 0.83 -6.21
C LEU A 197 0.34 -0.07 -5.19
N PRO A 198 0.91 -1.19 -5.64
CA PRO A 198 1.67 -2.10 -4.78
C PRO A 198 3.09 -1.57 -4.46
N ILE A 199 3.17 -0.34 -4.01
CA ILE A 199 4.39 0.37 -3.62
C ILE A 199 4.19 1.09 -2.29
N SER A 200 5.29 1.47 -1.63
CA SER A 200 5.22 2.09 -0.30
C SER A 200 5.04 3.60 -0.37
N SER A 201 3.80 4.07 -0.36
CA SER A 201 3.48 5.51 -0.28
C SER A 201 3.98 6.17 1.00
N ALA A 202 3.98 5.44 2.12
CA ALA A 202 4.52 5.92 3.38
C ALA A 202 6.04 6.16 3.31
N ALA A 203 6.78 5.20 2.73
CA ALA A 203 8.22 5.37 2.49
C ALA A 203 8.49 6.57 1.58
N LEU A 204 7.70 6.74 0.53
CA LEU A 204 7.83 7.88 -0.39
C LEU A 204 7.63 9.21 0.35
N GLY A 205 6.57 9.34 1.16
CA GLY A 205 6.32 10.55 1.95
C GLY A 205 7.46 10.90 2.91
N ILE A 206 8.07 9.89 3.53
CA ILE A 206 9.22 10.08 4.44
C ILE A 206 10.49 10.46 3.67
N ILE A 207 10.81 9.76 2.57
CA ILE A 207 12.01 10.02 1.76
C ILE A 207 11.97 11.43 1.17
N LEU A 208 10.79 11.91 0.75
CA LEU A 208 10.59 13.25 0.22
C LEU A 208 10.55 14.33 1.30
N GLY A 209 10.47 13.95 2.57
CA GLY A 209 10.33 14.90 3.66
C GLY A 209 9.07 15.76 3.56
N LEU A 210 7.96 15.21 3.01
CA LEU A 210 6.73 15.96 2.82
C LEU A 210 6.23 16.53 4.15
N ASN A 211 6.00 17.83 4.20
CA ASN A 211 5.54 18.53 5.40
C ASN A 211 4.52 19.63 5.06
N GLY A 212 3.83 20.13 6.08
CA GLY A 212 2.90 21.25 5.96
C GLY A 212 1.75 20.93 4.98
N VAL A 213 1.40 21.90 4.14
CA VAL A 213 0.26 21.79 3.21
C VAL A 213 0.48 20.75 2.09
N ALA A 214 1.73 20.52 1.66
CA ALA A 214 2.03 19.49 0.69
C ALA A 214 1.75 18.09 1.25
N ALA A 215 2.15 17.83 2.52
CA ALA A 215 1.78 16.60 3.22
C ALA A 215 0.27 16.50 3.47
N GLY A 216 -0.41 17.62 3.73
CA GLY A 216 -1.86 17.70 3.83
C GLY A 216 -2.54 17.28 2.53
N ALA A 217 -2.12 17.84 1.38
CA ALA A 217 -2.64 17.47 0.06
C ALA A 217 -2.42 15.99 -0.25
N ALA A 218 -1.22 15.46 0.06
CA ALA A 218 -0.90 14.05 -0.08
C ALA A 218 -1.85 13.16 0.73
N THR A 219 -2.06 13.50 2.01
CA THR A 219 -2.97 12.78 2.90
C THR A 219 -4.40 12.78 2.36
N ILE A 220 -4.90 13.92 1.87
CA ILE A 220 -6.24 14.03 1.26
C ILE A 220 -6.36 13.12 0.05
N GLY A 221 -5.37 13.12 -0.84
CA GLY A 221 -5.36 12.22 -1.99
C GLY A 221 -5.44 10.75 -1.59
N CYS A 222 -4.66 10.36 -0.59
CA CYS A 222 -4.69 9.02 -0.01
C CYS A 222 -6.06 8.69 0.62
N CYS A 223 -6.67 9.64 1.36
CA CYS A 223 -8.02 9.47 1.92
C CYS A 223 -9.08 9.30 0.83
N CYS A 224 -8.98 10.07 -0.27
CA CYS A 224 -9.89 9.92 -1.41
C CYS A 224 -9.83 8.52 -2.02
N GLN A 225 -8.65 7.95 -2.15
CA GLN A 225 -8.51 6.58 -2.67
C GLN A 225 -9.12 5.55 -1.71
N MET A 226 -8.83 5.64 -0.43
CA MET A 226 -9.28 4.66 0.56
C MET A 226 -10.78 4.76 0.82
N ILE A 227 -11.26 5.92 1.25
CA ILE A 227 -12.67 6.15 1.55
C ILE A 227 -13.50 6.12 0.27
N GLY A 228 -12.95 6.66 -0.84
CA GLY A 228 -13.61 6.62 -2.14
C GLY A 228 -13.92 5.19 -2.58
N PHE A 229 -12.94 4.29 -2.59
CA PHE A 229 -13.18 2.87 -2.91
C PHE A 229 -14.06 2.18 -1.87
N ALA A 230 -13.88 2.47 -0.58
CA ALA A 230 -14.72 1.90 0.47
C ALA A 230 -16.20 2.18 0.25
N VAL A 231 -16.55 3.45 -0.08
CA VAL A 231 -17.94 3.88 -0.28
C VAL A 231 -18.47 3.43 -1.65
N THR A 232 -17.72 3.61 -2.74
CA THR A 232 -18.16 3.26 -4.10
C THR A 232 -18.34 1.77 -4.31
N SER A 233 -17.56 0.95 -3.62
CA SER A 233 -17.65 -0.52 -3.67
C SER A 233 -18.55 -1.13 -2.59
N PHE A 234 -19.22 -0.32 -1.76
CA PHE A 234 -20.02 -0.81 -0.63
C PHE A 234 -21.09 -1.82 -1.05
N LYS A 235 -21.73 -1.59 -2.19
CA LYS A 235 -22.75 -2.51 -2.74
C LYS A 235 -22.18 -3.90 -3.04
N ASP A 236 -20.92 -3.96 -3.48
CA ASP A 236 -20.26 -5.22 -3.87
C ASP A 236 -19.65 -5.96 -2.68
N ASN A 237 -19.25 -5.24 -1.61
CA ASN A 237 -18.39 -5.77 -0.54
C ASN A 237 -18.98 -5.61 0.88
N GLY A 238 -20.07 -4.87 1.03
CA GLY A 238 -20.72 -4.65 2.33
C GLY A 238 -19.83 -3.95 3.36
N VAL A 239 -20.16 -4.14 4.65
CA VAL A 239 -19.47 -3.51 5.79
C VAL A 239 -18.01 -3.99 5.90
N GLY A 240 -17.75 -5.27 5.67
CA GLY A 240 -16.38 -5.82 5.70
C GLY A 240 -15.47 -5.13 4.68
N GLY A 241 -15.95 -4.93 3.44
CA GLY A 241 -15.22 -4.21 2.41
C GLY A 241 -15.05 -2.72 2.70
N LEU A 242 -16.03 -2.10 3.37
CA LEU A 242 -15.94 -0.71 3.81
C LEU A 242 -14.75 -0.51 4.77
N PHE A 243 -14.63 -1.34 5.79
CA PHE A 243 -13.53 -1.25 6.75
C PHE A 243 -12.20 -1.71 6.16
N ALA A 244 -12.18 -2.80 5.39
CA ALA A 244 -10.96 -3.31 4.78
C ALA A 244 -10.30 -2.28 3.86
N GLN A 245 -11.08 -1.50 3.11
CA GLN A 245 -10.57 -0.47 2.22
C GLN A 245 -10.43 0.89 2.93
N GLY A 246 -11.43 1.27 3.73
CA GLY A 246 -11.48 2.58 4.37
C GLY A 246 -10.46 2.78 5.49
N ILE A 247 -10.12 1.73 6.24
CA ILE A 247 -9.14 1.77 7.34
C ILE A 247 -7.93 0.88 7.04
N GLY A 248 -8.10 -0.14 6.20
CA GLY A 248 -7.02 -1.02 5.78
C GLY A 248 -6.24 -0.44 4.61
N THR A 249 -6.63 -0.75 3.37
CA THR A 249 -5.92 -0.27 2.17
C THR A 249 -6.78 -0.34 0.91
N SER A 250 -6.66 0.66 0.04
CA SER A 250 -7.23 0.66 -1.31
C SER A 250 -6.52 -0.30 -2.29
N MET A 251 -5.32 -0.81 -1.95
CA MET A 251 -4.61 -1.81 -2.77
C MET A 251 -5.44 -3.06 -3.06
N LEU A 252 -6.41 -3.39 -2.21
CA LEU A 252 -7.35 -4.50 -2.43
C LEU A 252 -8.09 -4.38 -3.78
N GLN A 253 -8.21 -3.17 -4.34
CA GLN A 253 -8.86 -2.93 -5.63
C GLN A 253 -7.92 -3.10 -6.84
N ILE A 254 -6.61 -3.26 -6.67
CA ILE A 254 -5.67 -3.39 -7.79
C ILE A 254 -6.07 -4.49 -8.78
N PRO A 255 -6.46 -5.70 -8.36
CA PRO A 255 -6.91 -6.74 -9.30
C PRO A 255 -8.15 -6.34 -10.11
N ASN A 256 -9.01 -5.49 -9.57
CA ASN A 256 -10.18 -4.97 -10.25
C ASN A 256 -9.81 -3.80 -11.18
N ILE A 257 -8.94 -2.89 -10.72
CA ILE A 257 -8.41 -1.76 -11.51
C ILE A 257 -7.71 -2.27 -12.77
N THR A 258 -6.89 -3.31 -12.66
CA THR A 258 -6.20 -3.91 -13.83
C THR A 258 -7.17 -4.50 -14.86
N LYS A 259 -8.31 -5.01 -14.42
CA LYS A 259 -9.39 -5.50 -15.31
C LYS A 259 -10.24 -4.38 -15.87
N ARG A 260 -10.48 -3.33 -15.08
CA ARG A 260 -11.43 -2.24 -15.36
C ARG A 260 -10.87 -0.90 -14.85
N PRO A 261 -9.93 -0.27 -15.57
CA PRO A 261 -9.24 0.96 -15.11
C PRO A 261 -10.19 2.12 -14.77
N LEU A 262 -11.36 2.18 -15.39
CA LEU A 262 -12.35 3.25 -15.17
C LEU A 262 -12.88 3.31 -13.73
N ILE A 263 -12.83 2.22 -12.97
CA ILE A 263 -13.24 2.24 -11.55
C ILE A 263 -12.29 3.06 -10.67
N TRP A 264 -11.09 3.37 -11.16
CA TRP A 264 -10.12 4.20 -10.45
C TRP A 264 -10.40 5.71 -10.57
N LEU A 265 -11.15 6.12 -11.59
CA LEU A 265 -11.43 7.54 -11.85
C LEU A 265 -12.19 8.24 -10.72
N PRO A 266 -13.26 7.68 -10.12
CA PRO A 266 -14.01 8.38 -9.08
C PRO A 266 -13.15 8.86 -7.92
N PRO A 267 -12.34 8.02 -7.23
CA PRO A 267 -11.48 8.49 -6.15
C PRO A 267 -10.33 9.38 -6.63
N THR A 268 -9.82 9.16 -7.85
CA THR A 268 -8.74 9.98 -8.42
C THR A 268 -9.23 11.40 -8.75
N LEU A 269 -10.41 11.54 -9.34
CA LEU A 269 -11.02 12.86 -9.59
C LEU A 269 -11.39 13.56 -8.28
N ALA A 270 -11.86 12.83 -7.28
CA ALA A 270 -12.09 13.37 -5.94
C ALA A 270 -10.78 13.91 -5.33
N SER A 271 -9.64 13.21 -5.51
CA SER A 271 -8.32 13.68 -5.10
C SER A 271 -7.95 15.00 -5.79
N ALA A 272 -8.14 15.07 -7.10
CA ALA A 272 -7.84 16.27 -7.90
C ALA A 272 -8.66 17.50 -7.49
N ILE A 273 -9.89 17.29 -7.04
CA ILE A 273 -10.78 18.35 -6.56
C ILE A 273 -10.45 18.76 -5.12
N LEU A 274 -10.30 17.79 -4.23
CA LEU A 274 -10.13 18.07 -2.79
C LEU A 274 -8.71 18.50 -2.43
N GLY A 275 -7.68 18.05 -3.14
CA GLY A 275 -6.30 18.45 -2.89
C GLY A 275 -6.12 19.96 -2.85
N PRO A 276 -6.50 20.71 -3.91
CA PRO A 276 -6.42 22.18 -3.92
C PRO A 276 -7.28 22.84 -2.83
N ILE A 277 -8.49 22.35 -2.61
CA ILE A 277 -9.42 22.92 -1.60
C ILE A 277 -8.82 22.80 -0.20
N ALA A 278 -8.18 21.67 0.09
CA ALA A 278 -7.63 21.38 1.41
C ALA A 278 -6.31 22.11 1.73
N ILE A 279 -5.78 22.93 0.81
CA ILE A 279 -4.54 23.70 1.05
C ILE A 279 -4.77 25.21 1.03
N ILE A 280 -5.99 25.67 0.72
CA ILE A 280 -6.30 27.09 0.55
C ILE A 280 -7.10 27.63 1.71
N GLY A 281 -6.72 28.82 2.19
CA GLY A 281 -7.48 29.63 3.13
C GLY A 281 -7.79 28.91 4.47
N PRO A 282 -8.99 29.10 5.03
CA PRO A 282 -9.35 28.56 6.34
C PRO A 282 -9.52 27.05 6.36
N PHE A 283 -9.58 26.41 5.19
CA PHE A 283 -9.73 24.97 5.04
C PHE A 283 -8.41 24.22 4.98
N HIS A 284 -7.26 24.93 5.03
CA HIS A 284 -5.96 24.29 4.89
C HIS A 284 -5.77 23.13 5.87
N MET A 285 -5.27 22.05 5.34
CA MET A 285 -4.89 20.84 6.07
C MET A 285 -3.36 20.72 6.01
N THR A 286 -2.76 20.43 7.14
CA THR A 286 -1.32 20.15 7.20
C THR A 286 -1.07 18.78 7.80
N ASN A 287 0.03 18.17 7.41
CA ASN A 287 0.48 16.90 7.94
C ASN A 287 2.02 16.86 7.96
N ASN A 288 2.57 15.78 8.46
CA ASN A 288 4.01 15.49 8.44
C ASN A 288 4.34 14.35 7.47
N ALA A 289 5.63 14.07 7.30
CA ALA A 289 6.13 13.05 6.38
C ALA A 289 5.54 11.65 6.65
N THR A 290 5.37 11.29 7.92
CA THR A 290 4.81 9.98 8.32
C THR A 290 3.34 9.83 7.93
N GLY A 291 2.54 10.89 8.12
CA GLY A 291 1.11 10.87 7.80
C GLY A 291 0.80 11.03 6.31
N SER A 292 1.69 11.70 5.56
CA SER A 292 1.45 12.15 4.18
C SER A 292 1.06 11.03 3.21
N GLY A 293 1.66 9.85 3.35
CA GLY A 293 1.43 8.70 2.45
C GLY A 293 0.50 7.62 3.01
N MET A 294 -0.19 7.87 4.14
CA MET A 294 -0.96 6.83 4.84
C MET A 294 -2.48 6.95 4.65
N GLY A 295 -2.98 8.13 4.29
CA GLY A 295 -4.43 8.34 4.20
C GLY A 295 -5.16 7.92 5.47
N THR A 296 -6.19 7.08 5.36
CA THR A 296 -6.93 6.53 6.49
C THR A 296 -6.41 5.17 6.98
N SER A 297 -5.28 4.67 6.44
CA SER A 297 -4.70 3.39 6.84
C SER A 297 -4.30 3.41 8.32
N GLY A 298 -4.91 2.55 9.12
CA GLY A 298 -4.71 2.50 10.56
C GLY A 298 -4.96 3.83 11.30
N LEU A 299 -5.67 4.78 10.66
CA LEU A 299 -5.88 6.16 11.11
C LEU A 299 -4.58 6.98 11.28
N VAL A 300 -3.47 6.52 10.70
CA VAL A 300 -2.16 7.20 10.84
C VAL A 300 -2.21 8.61 10.27
N GLY A 301 -2.78 8.79 9.08
CA GLY A 301 -2.93 10.11 8.46
C GLY A 301 -3.68 11.08 9.37
N GLN A 302 -4.76 10.64 10.03
CA GLN A 302 -5.59 11.43 10.92
C GLN A 302 -4.85 11.80 12.21
N ILE A 303 -4.18 10.83 12.82
CA ILE A 303 -3.42 11.04 14.07
C ILE A 303 -2.27 12.03 13.82
N MET A 304 -1.52 11.86 12.73
CA MET A 304 -0.42 12.77 12.38
C MET A 304 -0.93 14.16 11.99
N THR A 305 -2.06 14.28 11.28
CA THR A 305 -2.72 15.56 11.00
C THR A 305 -3.13 16.25 12.31
N TYR A 306 -3.76 15.51 13.24
CA TYR A 306 -4.14 16.07 14.54
C TYR A 306 -2.93 16.61 15.30
N GLN A 307 -1.87 15.80 15.43
CA GLN A 307 -0.64 16.20 16.12
C GLN A 307 0.03 17.43 15.49
N THR A 308 -0.03 17.52 14.15
CA THR A 308 0.58 18.64 13.42
C THR A 308 -0.23 19.93 13.58
N MET A 309 -1.57 19.85 13.49
CA MET A 309 -2.44 21.01 13.45
C MET A 309 -2.86 21.55 14.83
N VAL A 310 -2.93 20.69 15.85
CA VAL A 310 -3.36 21.09 17.20
C VAL A 310 -2.42 22.10 17.86
N ALA A 311 -1.20 22.25 17.36
CA ALA A 311 -0.26 23.26 17.81
C ALA A 311 -0.67 24.70 17.41
N THR A 312 -1.50 24.85 16.36
CA THR A 312 -1.88 26.14 15.78
C THR A 312 -3.39 26.38 15.76
N GLU A 313 -4.19 25.32 15.89
CA GLU A 313 -5.65 25.38 15.84
C GLU A 313 -6.29 24.68 17.05
N SER A 314 -7.54 25.01 17.35
CA SER A 314 -8.25 24.35 18.46
C SER A 314 -8.50 22.88 18.17
N PRO A 315 -8.38 21.97 19.16
CA PRO A 315 -8.58 20.53 18.98
C PRO A 315 -9.91 20.16 18.32
N VAL A 316 -10.99 20.86 18.68
CA VAL A 316 -12.34 20.62 18.13
C VAL A 316 -12.38 20.95 16.64
N LEU A 317 -11.79 22.08 16.24
CA LEU A 317 -11.72 22.48 14.82
C LEU A 317 -10.89 21.49 13.99
N VAL A 318 -9.76 21.03 14.53
CA VAL A 318 -8.91 20.03 13.85
C VAL A 318 -9.67 18.73 13.66
N ILE A 319 -10.37 18.23 14.69
CA ILE A 319 -11.18 17.01 14.56
C ILE A 319 -12.29 17.20 13.51
N LEU A 320 -12.96 18.35 13.52
CA LEU A 320 -14.00 18.66 12.53
C LEU A 320 -13.43 18.66 11.10
N LYS A 321 -12.28 19.32 10.90
CA LYS A 321 -11.57 19.31 9.60
C LYS A 321 -11.19 17.89 9.17
N ILE A 322 -10.66 17.07 10.08
CA ILE A 322 -10.33 15.66 9.80
C ILE A 322 -11.59 14.89 9.38
N VAL A 323 -12.68 14.99 10.12
CA VAL A 323 -13.94 14.29 9.77
C VAL A 323 -14.43 14.72 8.39
N VAL A 324 -14.41 16.01 8.11
CA VAL A 324 -14.90 16.56 6.83
C VAL A 324 -13.96 16.18 5.68
N PHE A 325 -12.66 16.46 5.79
CA PHE A 325 -11.73 16.35 4.67
C PHE A 325 -11.10 14.96 4.49
N HIS A 326 -11.06 14.13 5.55
CA HIS A 326 -10.49 12.78 5.43
C HIS A 326 -11.57 11.70 5.24
N PHE A 327 -12.84 11.97 5.58
CA PHE A 327 -13.91 10.98 5.49
C PHE A 327 -15.10 11.44 4.65
N LEU A 328 -15.79 12.54 5.06
CA LEU A 328 -17.07 12.92 4.47
C LEU A 328 -16.92 13.37 3.01
N LEU A 329 -16.06 14.35 2.73
CA LEU A 329 -15.87 14.86 1.38
C LEU A 329 -15.24 13.84 0.43
N PRO A 330 -14.18 13.09 0.80
CA PRO A 330 -13.66 11.99 0.00
C PRO A 330 -14.73 10.96 -0.38
N GLY A 331 -15.54 10.54 0.59
CA GLY A 331 -16.63 9.59 0.34
C GLY A 331 -17.73 10.17 -0.56
N LEU A 332 -18.20 11.37 -0.24
CA LEU A 332 -19.27 12.01 -0.98
C LEU A 332 -18.90 12.29 -2.44
N LEU A 333 -17.75 12.93 -2.67
CA LEU A 333 -17.32 13.27 -4.04
C LEU A 333 -17.04 12.01 -4.86
N SER A 334 -16.34 11.03 -4.30
CA SER A 334 -16.10 9.77 -4.99
C SER A 334 -17.42 9.07 -5.34
N TYR A 335 -18.39 9.08 -4.42
CA TYR A 335 -19.71 8.48 -4.66
C TYR A 335 -20.50 9.22 -5.74
N VAL A 336 -20.50 10.55 -5.72
CA VAL A 336 -21.19 11.37 -6.74
C VAL A 336 -20.61 11.11 -8.13
N ILE A 337 -19.28 11.13 -8.26
CA ILE A 337 -18.59 10.85 -9.52
C ILE A 337 -18.88 9.41 -9.98
N TYR A 338 -18.77 8.43 -9.08
CA TYR A 338 -19.10 7.03 -9.34
C TYR A 338 -20.54 6.89 -9.84
N ARG A 339 -21.49 7.55 -9.18
CA ARG A 339 -22.91 7.52 -9.54
C ARG A 339 -23.13 8.05 -10.95
N GLY A 340 -22.48 9.17 -11.29
CA GLY A 340 -22.50 9.74 -12.65
C GLY A 340 -21.94 8.76 -13.68
N MET A 341 -20.75 8.20 -13.44
CA MET A 341 -20.12 7.25 -14.35
C MET A 341 -20.93 5.95 -14.49
N ARG A 342 -21.57 5.50 -13.42
CA ARG A 342 -22.46 4.33 -13.46
C ARG A 342 -23.70 4.59 -14.29
N ASN A 343 -24.34 5.75 -14.14
CA ASN A 343 -25.51 6.13 -14.92
C ASN A 343 -25.20 6.24 -16.42
N MET A 344 -23.97 6.64 -16.77
CA MET A 344 -23.45 6.65 -18.15
C MET A 344 -23.01 5.28 -18.66
N GLY A 345 -23.07 4.21 -17.84
CA GLY A 345 -22.70 2.85 -18.22
C GLY A 345 -21.19 2.53 -18.19
N TYR A 346 -20.34 3.46 -17.75
CA TYR A 346 -18.89 3.24 -17.65
C TYR A 346 -18.48 2.28 -16.54
N ILE A 347 -19.23 2.27 -15.43
CA ILE A 347 -19.01 1.38 -14.28
C ILE A 347 -20.28 0.54 -14.05
N LYS A 348 -20.12 -0.76 -13.81
CA LYS A 348 -21.21 -1.70 -13.57
C LYS A 348 -21.08 -2.35 -12.19
N ASP A 349 -22.22 -2.83 -11.65
CA ASP A 349 -22.24 -3.58 -10.40
C ASP A 349 -21.35 -4.83 -10.47
N GLY A 350 -20.73 -5.19 -9.38
CA GLY A 350 -19.82 -6.34 -9.26
C GLY A 350 -18.40 -6.11 -9.78
N GLN A 351 -18.11 -4.95 -10.41
CA GLN A 351 -16.78 -4.68 -10.94
C GLN A 351 -15.73 -4.36 -9.87
N MET A 352 -16.17 -3.99 -8.67
CA MET A 352 -15.30 -3.67 -7.52
C MET A 352 -15.38 -4.73 -6.43
N LYS A 353 -15.94 -5.92 -6.72
CA LYS A 353 -16.01 -7.02 -5.76
C LYS A 353 -14.62 -7.52 -5.42
N LEU A 354 -14.28 -7.54 -4.13
CA LEU A 354 -13.01 -8.05 -3.63
C LEU A 354 -12.97 -9.58 -3.74
N SER A 355 -11.81 -10.11 -4.09
CA SER A 355 -11.53 -11.56 -4.20
C SER A 355 -10.71 -12.06 -3.00
N VAL A 356 -11.03 -11.50 -1.83
CA VAL A 356 -10.36 -11.85 -0.55
C VAL A 356 -11.10 -12.97 0.14
#